data_5effb4d390057bb448f106d0ed35fd49
#
_entry.id   5effb4d390057bb448f106d0ed35fd49
#
_cell.length_a   1.000
_cell.length_b   1.000
_cell.length_c   1.000
_cell.angle_alpha   90.00
_cell.angle_beta   90.00
_cell.angle_gamma   90.00
#
_symmetry.space_group_name_H-M   'P 1'
#
loop_
_entity.id
_entity.type
_entity.pdbx_description
1 polymer ?
#
loop_
_entity_poly.entity_id
_entity_poly.type
_entity_poly.pdbx_seq_one_letter_code
_entity_poly.pdbx_strand_id
1 'polypeptide(L)'
;MDAEYNIEHFFMQAALAEARAAADEGEIPIGAVVVCGGRIVGKGHNRVEALGDATAHAEMQALTAAMNALGGKYLPECTIYVTVEPCVMCAGALAWSQIGRVVYGAADPKKGYSTYSNAILHPKTVVEKGLMEQECREVVEQFFKKLRR
;
A
#
# COMPACT_ATOMS: atom_id res chain seq x y z
N MET A 1 3.25 -22.22 -13.09
CA MET A 1 2.98 -20.84 -12.65
C MET A 1 3.46 -19.89 -13.72
N ASP A 2 2.64 -19.00 -14.16
CA ASP A 2 3.03 -18.11 -15.24
C ASP A 2 3.85 -16.91 -14.76
N ALA A 3 4.44 -16.17 -15.70
CA ALA A 3 5.32 -15.04 -15.40
C ALA A 3 4.57 -13.90 -14.71
N GLU A 4 3.29 -13.70 -15.03
CA GLU A 4 2.46 -12.68 -14.42
C GLU A 4 2.28 -12.90 -12.92
N TYR A 5 1.96 -14.13 -12.53
CA TYR A 5 1.79 -14.49 -11.13
C TYR A 5 3.09 -14.22 -10.36
N ASN A 6 4.24 -14.60 -10.94
CA ASN A 6 5.53 -14.40 -10.28
C ASN A 6 5.86 -12.92 -10.10
N ILE A 7 5.55 -12.07 -11.08
CA ILE A 7 5.79 -10.63 -11.00
C ILE A 7 4.91 -10.00 -9.94
N GLU A 8 3.62 -10.35 -9.88
CA GLU A 8 2.70 -9.83 -8.88
C GLU A 8 3.18 -10.18 -7.47
N HIS A 9 3.56 -11.43 -7.24
CA HIS A 9 4.08 -11.87 -5.96
C HIS A 9 5.36 -11.13 -5.58
N PHE A 10 6.25 -10.92 -6.54
CA PHE A 10 7.50 -10.20 -6.31
C PHE A 10 7.22 -8.80 -5.74
N PHE A 11 6.28 -8.06 -6.35
CA PHE A 11 5.98 -6.70 -5.91
C PHE A 11 5.26 -6.69 -4.57
N MET A 12 4.35 -7.63 -4.32
CA MET A 12 3.71 -7.70 -3.01
C MET A 12 4.72 -8.12 -1.92
N GLN A 13 5.68 -8.99 -2.23
CA GLN A 13 6.76 -9.32 -1.30
C GLN A 13 7.61 -8.09 -0.97
N ALA A 14 7.84 -7.21 -1.94
CA ALA A 14 8.54 -5.94 -1.69
C ALA A 14 7.73 -5.06 -0.74
N ALA A 15 6.41 -5.00 -0.92
CA ALA A 15 5.53 -4.26 0.00
C ALA A 15 5.55 -4.89 1.41
N LEU A 16 5.56 -6.22 1.50
CA LEU A 16 5.68 -6.92 2.78
C LEU A 16 7.01 -6.63 3.48
N ALA A 17 8.11 -6.52 2.73
CA ALA A 17 9.40 -6.13 3.30
C ALA A 17 9.31 -4.74 3.94
N GLU A 18 8.62 -3.80 3.29
CA GLU A 18 8.37 -2.48 3.86
C GLU A 18 7.51 -2.57 5.13
N ALA A 19 6.49 -3.43 5.13
CA ALA A 19 5.65 -3.64 6.31
C ALA A 19 6.48 -4.16 7.49
N ARG A 20 7.41 -5.10 7.25
CA ARG A 20 8.28 -5.62 8.30
C ARG A 20 9.25 -4.55 8.81
N ALA A 21 9.74 -3.69 7.93
CA ALA A 21 10.56 -2.56 8.34
C ALA A 21 9.79 -1.63 9.29
N ALA A 22 8.51 -1.38 9.00
CA ALA A 22 7.65 -0.60 9.89
C ALA A 22 7.52 -1.28 11.26
N ALA A 23 7.27 -2.60 11.29
CA ALA A 23 7.17 -3.34 12.54
C ALA A 23 8.44 -3.22 13.38
N ASP A 24 9.61 -3.31 12.74
CA ASP A 24 10.90 -3.18 13.41
C ASP A 24 11.09 -1.79 14.03
N GLU A 25 10.42 -0.77 13.50
CA GLU A 25 10.45 0.60 14.01
C GLU A 25 9.33 0.88 15.03
N GLY A 26 8.53 -0.13 15.38
CA GLY A 26 7.41 0.05 16.31
C GLY A 26 6.17 0.68 15.67
N GLU A 27 6.11 0.73 14.35
CA GLU A 27 4.97 1.25 13.60
C GLU A 27 4.01 0.13 13.22
N ILE A 28 2.75 0.47 12.99
CA ILE A 28 1.79 -0.50 12.44
C ILE A 28 2.35 -1.00 11.10
N PRO A 29 2.49 -2.33 10.91
CA PRO A 29 3.23 -2.87 9.78
C PRO A 29 2.42 -2.90 8.49
N ILE A 30 2.38 -1.77 7.82
CA ILE A 30 1.81 -1.62 6.50
C ILE A 30 2.91 -1.13 5.58
N GLY A 31 3.02 -1.74 4.42
CA GLY A 31 4.01 -1.39 3.42
C GLY A 31 3.38 -1.22 2.05
N ALA A 32 4.00 -0.40 1.21
CA ALA A 32 3.52 -0.13 -0.13
C ALA A 32 4.67 0.09 -1.09
N VAL A 33 4.49 -0.33 -2.34
CA VAL A 33 5.41 -0.01 -3.42
C VAL A 33 4.62 0.46 -4.63
N VAL A 34 5.13 1.46 -5.34
CA VAL A 34 4.56 1.93 -6.60
C VAL A 34 5.45 1.41 -7.73
N VAL A 35 4.82 0.79 -8.71
CA VAL A 35 5.50 0.18 -9.86
C VAL A 35 5.07 0.88 -11.13
N CYS A 36 6.03 1.22 -11.97
CA CYS A 36 5.76 1.84 -13.27
C CYS A 36 6.71 1.22 -14.30
N GLY A 37 6.16 0.69 -15.40
CA GLY A 37 6.97 0.04 -16.43
C GLY A 37 7.76 -1.16 -15.91
N GLY A 38 7.17 -1.93 -15.00
CA GLY A 38 7.81 -3.12 -14.44
C GLY A 38 8.88 -2.84 -13.39
N ARG A 39 9.03 -1.58 -12.96
CA ARG A 39 10.08 -1.17 -12.01
C ARG A 39 9.45 -0.49 -10.80
N ILE A 40 9.99 -0.75 -9.62
CA ILE A 40 9.59 -0.05 -8.40
C ILE A 40 10.15 1.37 -8.47
N VAL A 41 9.25 2.37 -8.45
CA VAL A 41 9.62 3.78 -8.50
C VAL A 41 9.38 4.51 -7.18
N GLY A 42 8.71 3.87 -6.22
CA GLY A 42 8.50 4.43 -4.89
C GLY A 42 8.20 3.33 -3.90
N LYS A 43 8.73 3.48 -2.68
CA LYS A 43 8.47 2.56 -1.56
C LYS A 43 8.07 3.37 -0.35
N GLY A 44 7.24 2.79 0.50
CA GLY A 44 6.87 3.42 1.75
C GLY A 44 6.38 2.42 2.78
N HIS A 45 6.55 2.79 4.04
CA HIS A 45 5.94 2.07 5.14
C HIS A 45 5.45 3.09 6.16
N ASN A 46 4.57 2.65 7.04
CA ASN A 46 3.97 3.53 8.03
C ASN A 46 5.05 4.14 8.92
N ARG A 47 5.03 5.48 9.06
CA ARG A 47 5.98 6.24 9.87
C ARG A 47 5.31 7.31 10.73
N VAL A 48 4.07 7.06 11.10
CA VAL A 48 3.26 8.00 11.89
C VAL A 48 3.98 8.40 13.17
N GLU A 49 4.49 7.43 13.92
CA GLU A 49 5.16 7.70 15.19
C GLU A 49 6.54 8.34 14.96
N ALA A 50 7.31 7.81 14.01
CA ALA A 50 8.67 8.31 13.73
C ALA A 50 8.67 9.77 13.31
N LEU A 51 7.69 10.21 12.51
CA LEU A 51 7.62 11.57 11.98
C LEU A 51 6.69 12.48 12.79
N GLY A 52 5.94 11.93 13.76
CA GLY A 52 4.93 12.70 14.47
C GLY A 52 3.88 13.25 13.51
N ASP A 53 3.51 12.47 12.49
CA ASP A 53 2.64 12.90 11.39
C ASP A 53 1.54 11.87 11.18
N ALA A 54 0.31 12.25 11.51
CA ALA A 54 -0.86 11.37 11.39
C ALA A 54 -1.13 10.92 9.96
N THR A 55 -0.59 11.61 8.95
CA THR A 55 -0.78 11.27 7.54
C THR A 55 0.35 10.42 6.96
N ALA A 56 1.39 10.08 7.74
CA ALA A 56 2.56 9.36 7.26
C ALA A 56 2.29 7.86 7.11
N HIS A 57 1.24 7.52 6.38
CA HIS A 57 0.89 6.15 6.02
C HIS A 57 1.80 5.63 4.91
N ALA A 58 1.92 4.32 4.79
CA ALA A 58 2.74 3.67 3.79
C ALA A 58 2.44 4.18 2.37
N GLU A 59 1.16 4.29 2.05
CA GLU A 59 0.72 4.71 0.70
C GLU A 59 1.15 6.15 0.41
N MET A 60 1.02 7.04 1.39
CA MET A 60 1.43 8.44 1.24
C MET A 60 2.93 8.54 0.99
N GLN A 61 3.72 7.77 1.72
CA GLN A 61 5.18 7.72 1.55
C GLN A 61 5.56 7.21 0.15
N ALA A 62 4.93 6.12 -0.27
CA ALA A 62 5.20 5.51 -1.57
C ALA A 62 4.79 6.43 -2.74
N LEU A 63 3.62 7.08 -2.63
CA LEU A 63 3.15 8.01 -3.65
C LEU A 63 4.09 9.21 -3.80
N THR A 64 4.49 9.81 -2.68
CA THR A 64 5.41 10.96 -2.70
C THR A 64 6.73 10.57 -3.36
N ALA A 65 7.28 9.41 -2.99
CA ALA A 65 8.52 8.91 -3.59
C ALA A 65 8.38 8.69 -5.10
N ALA A 66 7.26 8.10 -5.53
CA ALA A 66 7.01 7.83 -6.94
C ALA A 66 6.86 9.12 -7.76
N MET A 67 6.09 10.08 -7.26
CA MET A 67 5.91 11.37 -7.93
C MET A 67 7.24 12.11 -8.06
N ASN A 68 8.06 12.06 -7.02
CA ASN A 68 9.39 12.69 -7.06
C ASN A 68 10.30 11.99 -8.07
N ALA A 69 10.30 10.66 -8.10
CA ALA A 69 11.13 9.88 -9.02
C ALA A 69 10.73 10.10 -10.49
N LEU A 70 9.42 10.18 -10.75
CA LEU A 70 8.89 10.31 -12.12
C LEU A 70 8.76 11.77 -12.57
N GLY A 71 8.90 12.73 -11.64
CA GLY A 71 8.79 14.15 -11.95
C GLY A 71 7.38 14.59 -12.33
N GLY A 72 6.34 13.94 -11.81
CA GLY A 72 4.95 14.27 -12.11
C GLY A 72 3.97 13.80 -11.07
N LYS A 73 2.84 14.48 -10.98
CA LYS A 73 1.82 14.24 -9.95
C LYS A 73 0.75 13.23 -10.36
N TYR A 74 0.67 12.85 -11.61
CA TYR A 74 -0.31 11.89 -12.10
C TYR A 74 0.38 10.58 -12.45
N LEU A 75 -0.22 9.48 -12.04
CA LEU A 75 0.37 8.15 -12.11
C LEU A 75 -0.54 7.14 -12.83
N PRO A 76 -1.12 7.50 -14.02
CA PRO A 76 -2.11 6.62 -14.66
C PRO A 76 -1.52 5.31 -15.18
N GLU A 77 -0.21 5.25 -15.36
CA GLU A 77 0.46 4.05 -15.86
C GLU A 77 1.12 3.24 -14.74
N CYS A 78 0.89 3.63 -13.49
CA CYS A 78 1.50 2.98 -12.34
C CYS A 78 0.50 2.09 -11.61
N THR A 79 1.04 1.11 -10.89
CA THR A 79 0.31 0.26 -9.96
C THR A 79 0.89 0.43 -8.58
N ILE A 80 0.04 0.56 -7.56
CA ILE A 80 0.49 0.49 -6.18
C ILE A 80 0.13 -0.88 -5.60
N TYR A 81 1.11 -1.51 -4.96
CA TYR A 81 0.91 -2.73 -4.18
C TYR A 81 0.99 -2.34 -2.72
N VAL A 82 -0.06 -2.59 -1.98
CA VAL A 82 -0.12 -2.27 -0.55
C VAL A 82 -0.59 -3.49 0.24
N THR A 83 0.04 -3.72 1.37
CA THR A 83 -0.22 -4.95 2.15
C THR A 83 -1.62 -5.00 2.77
N VAL A 84 -2.17 -3.83 3.10
CA VAL A 84 -3.51 -3.72 3.69
C VAL A 84 -4.33 -2.73 2.89
N GLU A 85 -5.63 -2.97 2.80
CA GLU A 85 -6.56 -2.07 2.10
C GLU A 85 -6.36 -0.62 2.56
N PRO A 86 -6.21 0.33 1.62
CA PRO A 86 -6.04 1.75 1.98
C PRO A 86 -7.20 2.31 2.79
N CYS A 87 -6.90 3.20 3.73
CA CYS A 87 -7.92 3.97 4.43
C CYS A 87 -8.50 5.05 3.51
N VAL A 88 -9.52 5.76 3.97
CA VAL A 88 -10.19 6.82 3.18
C VAL A 88 -9.21 7.93 2.79
N MET A 89 -8.31 8.33 3.68
CA MET A 89 -7.32 9.37 3.38
C MET A 89 -6.40 8.93 2.24
N CYS A 90 -5.86 7.72 2.33
CA CYS A 90 -4.96 7.21 1.28
C CYS A 90 -5.70 6.95 -0.03
N ALA A 91 -6.93 6.43 0.04
CA ALA A 91 -7.75 6.26 -1.15
C ALA A 91 -8.01 7.59 -1.85
N GLY A 92 -8.24 8.67 -1.08
CA GLY A 92 -8.36 10.01 -1.63
C GLY A 92 -7.08 10.47 -2.32
N ALA A 93 -5.93 10.22 -1.70
CA ALA A 93 -4.64 10.54 -2.30
C ALA A 93 -4.41 9.76 -3.59
N LEU A 94 -4.76 8.47 -3.60
CA LEU A 94 -4.68 7.63 -4.79
C LEU A 94 -5.58 8.18 -5.90
N ALA A 95 -6.78 8.66 -5.55
CA ALA A 95 -7.69 9.29 -6.51
C ALA A 95 -7.08 10.56 -7.12
N TRP A 96 -6.50 11.41 -6.29
CA TRP A 96 -5.86 12.64 -6.77
C TRP A 96 -4.68 12.34 -7.68
N SER A 97 -3.94 11.26 -7.42
CA SER A 97 -2.82 10.85 -8.27
C SER A 97 -3.26 10.20 -9.58
N GLN A 98 -4.54 9.87 -9.70
CA GLN A 98 -5.11 9.14 -10.86
C GLN A 98 -4.37 7.83 -11.13
N ILE A 99 -3.93 7.14 -10.06
CA ILE A 99 -3.17 5.89 -10.22
C ILE A 99 -3.97 4.87 -11.04
N GLY A 100 -3.27 4.14 -11.91
CA GLY A 100 -3.94 3.24 -12.83
C GLY A 100 -4.49 1.98 -12.17
N ARG A 101 -3.80 1.46 -11.16
CA ARG A 101 -4.18 0.18 -10.55
C ARG A 101 -3.79 0.15 -9.09
N VAL A 102 -4.68 -0.38 -8.25
CA VAL A 102 -4.43 -0.61 -6.82
C VAL A 102 -4.57 -2.10 -6.56
N VAL A 103 -3.52 -2.70 -6.00
CA VAL A 103 -3.53 -4.11 -5.59
C VAL A 103 -3.28 -4.14 -4.08
N TYR A 104 -4.22 -4.66 -3.31
CA TYR A 104 -3.98 -4.81 -1.87
C TYR A 104 -4.13 -6.25 -1.42
N GLY A 105 -3.41 -6.60 -0.36
CA GLY A 105 -3.41 -7.96 0.17
C GLY A 105 -4.60 -8.22 1.07
N ALA A 106 -4.55 -7.71 2.28
CA ALA A 106 -5.59 -7.95 3.28
C ALA A 106 -6.62 -6.84 3.31
N ALA A 107 -7.90 -7.21 3.36
CA ALA A 107 -8.98 -6.24 3.57
C ALA A 107 -8.92 -5.68 4.99
N ASP A 108 -9.36 -4.45 5.17
CA ASP A 108 -9.51 -3.83 6.49
C ASP A 108 -10.99 -3.58 6.73
N PRO A 109 -11.68 -4.47 7.45
CA PRO A 109 -13.12 -4.35 7.64
C PRO A 109 -13.55 -3.19 8.53
N LYS A 110 -12.59 -2.57 9.24
CA LYS A 110 -12.89 -1.44 10.13
C LYS A 110 -12.60 -0.09 9.49
N LYS A 111 -11.44 0.04 8.83
CA LYS A 111 -10.93 1.32 8.35
C LYS A 111 -10.72 1.37 6.84
N GLY A 112 -10.90 0.27 6.13
CA GLY A 112 -10.73 0.24 4.69
C GLY A 112 -11.71 1.19 3.98
N TYR A 113 -11.24 1.82 2.91
CA TYR A 113 -12.07 2.80 2.19
C TYR A 113 -13.38 2.17 1.68
N SER A 114 -13.37 0.89 1.32
CA SER A 114 -14.56 0.25 0.76
C SER A 114 -15.70 0.09 1.76
N THR A 115 -15.43 0.22 3.08
CA THR A 115 -16.48 0.23 4.10
C THR A 115 -17.29 1.53 4.05
N TYR A 116 -16.76 2.58 3.43
CA TYR A 116 -17.42 3.87 3.31
C TYR A 116 -18.01 4.07 1.91
N SER A 117 -17.22 3.79 0.86
CA SER A 117 -17.68 3.96 -0.51
C SER A 117 -16.71 3.29 -1.49
N ASN A 118 -17.23 2.73 -2.56
CA ASN A 118 -16.41 2.25 -3.67
C ASN A 118 -16.16 3.34 -4.72
N ALA A 119 -16.66 4.56 -4.50
CA ALA A 119 -16.55 5.68 -5.43
C ALA A 119 -15.44 6.68 -5.03
N ILE A 120 -14.58 6.36 -4.05
CA ILE A 120 -13.51 7.25 -3.60
C ILE A 120 -12.37 7.30 -4.61
N LEU A 121 -11.99 6.14 -5.15
CA LEU A 121 -10.90 6.05 -6.14
C LEU A 121 -11.34 6.63 -7.47
N HIS A 122 -10.36 7.02 -8.29
CA HIS A 122 -10.64 7.53 -9.64
C HIS A 122 -11.42 6.47 -10.42
N PRO A 123 -12.43 6.88 -11.24
CA PRO A 123 -13.28 5.92 -11.94
C PRO A 123 -12.55 4.95 -12.87
N LYS A 124 -11.37 5.34 -13.36
CA LYS A 124 -10.57 4.50 -14.25
C LYS A 124 -9.59 3.60 -13.51
N THR A 125 -9.44 3.76 -12.20
CA THR A 125 -8.52 2.93 -11.41
C THR A 125 -9.04 1.50 -11.31
N VAL A 126 -8.21 0.55 -11.68
CA VAL A 126 -8.53 -0.89 -11.53
C VAL A 126 -8.11 -1.32 -10.13
N VAL A 127 -8.99 -2.03 -9.43
CA VAL A 127 -8.71 -2.50 -8.07
C VAL A 127 -8.69 -4.03 -8.07
N GLU A 128 -7.64 -4.60 -7.51
CA GLU A 128 -7.53 -6.04 -7.28
C GLU A 128 -7.17 -6.28 -5.82
N LYS A 129 -7.75 -7.32 -5.22
CA LYS A 129 -7.58 -7.60 -3.81
C LYS A 129 -7.26 -9.06 -3.56
N GLY A 130 -6.65 -9.34 -2.40
CA GLY A 130 -6.43 -10.70 -1.94
C GLY A 130 -5.08 -11.29 -2.33
N LEU A 131 -4.22 -10.54 -2.99
CA LEU A 131 -2.89 -11.04 -3.35
C LEU A 131 -2.06 -11.22 -2.07
N MET A 132 -1.64 -12.45 -1.78
CA MET A 132 -0.90 -12.81 -0.57
C MET A 132 -1.63 -12.36 0.70
N GLU A 133 -2.95 -12.49 0.68
CA GLU A 133 -3.82 -12.00 1.75
C GLU A 133 -3.43 -12.53 3.12
N GLN A 134 -3.16 -13.83 3.23
CA GLN A 134 -2.85 -14.45 4.50
C GLN A 134 -1.54 -13.90 5.07
N GLU A 135 -0.50 -13.82 4.28
CA GLU A 135 0.79 -13.30 4.71
C GLU A 135 0.67 -11.83 5.15
N CYS A 136 -0.07 -11.03 4.39
CA CYS A 136 -0.29 -9.62 4.73
C CYS A 136 -1.05 -9.47 6.04
N ARG A 137 -2.07 -10.30 6.25
CA ARG A 137 -2.85 -10.29 7.49
C ARG A 137 -2.01 -10.70 8.69
N GLU A 138 -1.20 -11.74 8.54
CA GLU A 138 -0.38 -12.29 9.62
C GLU A 138 0.63 -11.28 10.17
N VAL A 139 1.23 -10.48 9.32
CA VAL A 139 2.20 -9.47 9.74
C VAL A 139 1.55 -8.48 10.73
N VAL A 140 0.33 -8.02 10.41
CA VAL A 140 -0.42 -7.11 11.27
C VAL A 140 -0.84 -7.81 12.56
N GLU A 141 -1.38 -9.02 12.45
CA GLU A 141 -1.85 -9.77 13.61
C GLU A 141 -0.72 -10.04 14.61
N GLN A 142 0.45 -10.44 14.13
CA GLN A 142 1.61 -10.70 14.98
C GLN A 142 2.08 -9.44 15.70
N PHE A 143 2.05 -8.30 15.03
CA PHE A 143 2.43 -7.02 15.64
C PHE A 143 1.51 -6.68 16.82
N PHE A 144 0.20 -6.74 16.62
CA PHE A 144 -0.75 -6.43 17.70
C PHE A 144 -0.71 -7.48 18.81
N LYS A 145 -0.46 -8.73 18.49
CA LYS A 145 -0.29 -9.78 19.50
C LYS A 145 0.90 -9.48 20.41
N LYS A 146 2.01 -9.01 19.86
CA LYS A 146 3.19 -8.62 20.65
C LYS A 146 2.89 -7.42 21.55
N LEU A 147 2.13 -6.44 21.05
CA LEU A 147 1.78 -5.26 21.85
C LEU A 147 0.92 -5.61 23.08
N ARG A 148 0.13 -6.66 23.00
CA ARG A 148 -0.75 -7.06 24.10
C ARG A 148 -0.06 -7.85 25.21
N ARG A 149 1.21 -8.13 25.09
CA ARG A 149 1.99 -8.81 26.11
C ARG A 149 2.50 -7.87 27.19
#